data_1dcb72b835445d81314baddfa45be00a
#
_entry.id   1dcb72b835445d81314baddfa45be00a
#
_cell.length_a   1.000
_cell.length_b   1.000
_cell.length_c   1.000
_cell.angle_alpha   90.00
_cell.angle_beta   90.00
_cell.angle_gamma   90.00
#
_symmetry.space_group_name_H-M   'P 1'
#
loop_
_entity.id
_entity.type
_entity.pdbx_description
1 polymer ?
#
loop_
_entity_poly.entity_id
_entity_poly.type
_entity_poly.pdbx_seq_one_letter_code
_entity_poly.pdbx_strand_id
1 'polypeptide(L)'
;MNVILVLICGMLVSLPLQAQPLAPVATDVLQLGKALPQTPEMQALQLKQLQQPHNDTLRLHMAALYLQGARKPGFDAWFHEAQSLLQSLSDQAKTTGLYGLLQADIQQQQHQFDAALLTLKQVMAQTPDNVNASLMAARIYLARDNTDGAQRACARLWQELFLFSACSYEVAGRRGNVAQSYPALQRLYQQQQAMPLALDIWLRGILAEQAELIKLPEQAIAWLSPELNDAPVSVWLKWADLTLQQGNADEVYQKLQALHENAGLSDGLLIRLVLAERATEQGERFMAQLEPRIALRLARGDTDHATDMVHYFLQLQPDAKAALHWAKLNYASAKEPDDASLLRRAQDAAQRGASQ
;
A
#
# COMPACT_ATOMS: atom_id res chain seq x y z
N MET A 1 -64.09 63.03 -4.09
CA MET A 1 -63.65 61.91 -3.22
C MET A 1 -62.70 61.09 -4.01
N ASN A 2 -61.37 61.43 -3.95
CA ASN A 2 -60.33 60.80 -4.75
C ASN A 2 -59.70 59.67 -3.94
N VAL A 3 -59.76 58.47 -4.43
CA VAL A 3 -59.09 57.31 -3.86
C VAL A 3 -57.75 57.15 -4.59
N ILE A 4 -56.65 57.37 -3.83
CA ILE A 4 -55.27 57.17 -4.32
C ILE A 4 -54.93 55.66 -4.12
N LEU A 5 -54.75 54.94 -5.20
CA LEU A 5 -54.29 53.54 -5.20
C LEU A 5 -52.75 53.55 -5.18
N VAL A 6 -52.15 53.19 -4.04
CA VAL A 6 -50.67 53.01 -3.91
C VAL A 6 -50.30 51.59 -4.36
N LEU A 7 -49.65 51.49 -5.51
CA LEU A 7 -49.05 50.24 -6.01
C LEU A 7 -47.72 50.04 -5.28
N ILE A 8 -47.66 49.06 -4.37
CA ILE A 8 -46.39 48.58 -3.78
C ILE A 8 -45.76 47.57 -4.76
N CYS A 9 -44.75 48.01 -5.48
CA CYS A 9 -43.94 47.16 -6.35
C CYS A 9 -42.96 46.42 -5.50
N GLY A 10 -43.25 45.16 -5.11
CA GLY A 10 -42.33 44.29 -4.39
C GLY A 10 -41.18 43.82 -5.32
N MET A 11 -39.98 44.35 -5.14
CA MET A 11 -38.77 43.78 -5.74
C MET A 11 -38.47 42.43 -5.09
N LEU A 12 -38.77 41.36 -5.75
CA LEU A 12 -38.25 40.03 -5.44
C LEU A 12 -36.76 40.01 -5.81
N VAL A 13 -35.93 40.18 -4.82
CA VAL A 13 -34.48 39.94 -4.93
C VAL A 13 -34.30 38.44 -4.96
N SER A 14 -34.17 37.87 -6.17
CA SER A 14 -33.74 36.50 -6.38
C SER A 14 -32.26 36.39 -6.02
N LEU A 15 -31.97 36.00 -4.79
CA LEU A 15 -30.62 35.57 -4.41
C LEU A 15 -30.30 34.30 -5.23
N PRO A 16 -29.18 34.25 -5.96
CA PRO A 16 -28.75 33.02 -6.59
C PRO A 16 -28.49 31.99 -5.47
N LEU A 17 -29.27 30.93 -5.41
CA LEU A 17 -28.92 29.74 -4.66
C LEU A 17 -27.64 29.21 -5.33
N GLN A 18 -26.49 29.53 -4.78
CA GLN A 18 -25.26 28.82 -5.08
C GLN A 18 -25.41 27.42 -4.48
N ALA A 19 -25.78 26.46 -5.32
CA ALA A 19 -25.70 25.06 -4.94
C ALA A 19 -24.26 24.77 -4.56
N GLN A 20 -24.01 24.54 -3.27
CA GLN A 20 -22.71 24.03 -2.84
C GLN A 20 -22.55 22.64 -3.49
N PRO A 21 -21.40 22.38 -4.13
CA PRO A 21 -21.14 21.06 -4.68
C PRO A 21 -21.24 20.03 -3.54
N LEU A 22 -22.05 19.00 -3.75
CA LEU A 22 -22.21 17.93 -2.78
C LEU A 22 -20.84 17.25 -2.60
N ALA A 23 -20.31 17.25 -1.38
CA ALA A 23 -19.07 16.55 -1.09
C ALA A 23 -19.31 15.04 -1.27
N PRO A 24 -18.53 14.34 -2.15
CA PRO A 24 -18.73 12.92 -2.38
C PRO A 24 -18.38 12.12 -1.12
N VAL A 25 -19.15 11.07 -0.85
CA VAL A 25 -18.88 10.12 0.23
C VAL A 25 -18.00 8.97 -0.27
N ALA A 26 -17.37 8.23 0.65
CA ALA A 26 -16.41 7.17 0.30
C ALA A 26 -16.98 6.07 -0.62
N THR A 27 -18.31 5.85 -0.60
CA THR A 27 -18.98 4.86 -1.43
C THR A 27 -19.44 5.37 -2.79
N ASP A 28 -19.29 6.67 -3.07
CA ASP A 28 -19.71 7.22 -4.36
C ASP A 28 -18.77 6.79 -5.48
N VAL A 29 -19.33 6.28 -6.56
CA VAL A 29 -18.62 5.97 -7.79
C VAL A 29 -18.59 7.22 -8.67
N LEU A 30 -17.47 7.92 -8.69
CA LEU A 30 -17.30 9.16 -9.46
C LEU A 30 -16.75 8.93 -10.86
N GLN A 31 -15.96 7.87 -11.02
CA GLN A 31 -15.39 7.48 -12.31
C GLN A 31 -15.21 5.97 -12.35
N LEU A 32 -15.60 5.36 -13.47
CA LEU A 32 -15.31 3.95 -13.72
C LEU A 32 -13.83 3.83 -14.14
N GLY A 33 -13.08 2.97 -13.47
CA GLY A 33 -11.74 2.60 -13.85
C GLY A 33 -11.72 1.73 -15.12
N LYS A 34 -10.50 1.51 -15.66
CA LYS A 34 -10.32 0.50 -16.72
C LYS A 34 -10.66 -0.89 -16.17
N ALA A 35 -11.27 -1.73 -17.01
CA ALA A 35 -11.43 -3.14 -16.66
C ALA A 35 -10.06 -3.78 -16.42
N LEU A 36 -9.91 -4.45 -15.28
CA LEU A 36 -8.67 -5.15 -14.96
C LEU A 36 -8.58 -6.46 -15.75
N PRO A 37 -7.42 -6.78 -16.34
CA PRO A 37 -7.24 -8.03 -17.05
C PRO A 37 -7.33 -9.20 -16.07
N GLN A 38 -8.20 -10.17 -16.40
CA GLN A 38 -8.34 -11.38 -15.62
C GLN A 38 -7.35 -12.45 -16.11
N THR A 39 -6.75 -13.16 -15.17
CA THR A 39 -5.93 -14.31 -15.52
C THR A 39 -6.79 -15.48 -16.03
N PRO A 40 -6.25 -16.39 -16.86
CA PRO A 40 -6.98 -17.60 -17.28
C PRO A 40 -7.50 -18.44 -16.09
N GLU A 41 -6.75 -18.47 -15.00
CA GLU A 41 -7.15 -19.16 -13.78
C GLU A 41 -8.38 -18.51 -13.12
N MET A 42 -8.40 -17.19 -13.03
CA MET A 42 -9.56 -16.45 -12.51
C MET A 42 -10.80 -16.66 -13.38
N GLN A 43 -10.64 -16.63 -14.70
CA GLN A 43 -11.75 -16.90 -15.64
C GLN A 43 -12.29 -18.31 -15.44
N ALA A 44 -11.42 -19.31 -15.32
CA ALA A 44 -11.82 -20.70 -15.09
C ALA A 44 -12.55 -20.87 -13.74
N LEU A 45 -12.10 -20.20 -12.68
CA LEU A 45 -12.77 -20.22 -11.38
C LEU A 45 -14.11 -19.49 -11.40
N GLN A 46 -14.21 -18.36 -12.10
CA GLN A 46 -15.48 -17.65 -12.27
C GLN A 46 -16.54 -18.50 -12.99
N LEU A 47 -16.14 -19.21 -14.05
CA LEU A 47 -17.05 -20.14 -14.73
C LEU A 47 -17.54 -21.25 -13.81
N LYS A 48 -16.65 -21.82 -12.98
CA LYS A 48 -17.05 -22.81 -11.98
C LYS A 48 -17.97 -22.22 -10.91
N GLN A 49 -17.70 -20.99 -10.47
CA GLN A 49 -18.52 -20.30 -9.48
C GLN A 49 -19.92 -20.00 -10.00
N LEU A 50 -20.08 -19.66 -11.29
CA LEU A 50 -21.39 -19.51 -11.91
C LEU A 50 -22.21 -20.80 -11.87
N GLN A 51 -21.56 -21.95 -12.02
CA GLN A 51 -22.21 -23.27 -11.93
C GLN A 51 -22.52 -23.68 -10.49
N GLN A 52 -21.72 -23.19 -9.52
CA GLN A 52 -21.80 -23.52 -8.10
C GLN A 52 -21.72 -22.25 -7.23
N PRO A 53 -22.76 -21.41 -7.28
CA PRO A 53 -22.71 -20.06 -6.69
C PRO A 53 -22.57 -20.05 -5.15
N HIS A 54 -22.92 -21.16 -4.49
CA HIS A 54 -22.82 -21.31 -3.03
C HIS A 54 -21.59 -22.13 -2.58
N ASN A 55 -20.64 -22.41 -3.47
CA ASN A 55 -19.44 -23.17 -3.12
C ASN A 55 -18.40 -22.26 -2.46
N ASP A 56 -18.32 -22.30 -1.14
CA ASP A 56 -17.41 -21.47 -0.35
C ASP A 56 -15.93 -21.73 -0.64
N THR A 57 -15.57 -22.98 -0.99
CA THR A 57 -14.20 -23.32 -1.38
C THR A 57 -13.77 -22.54 -2.63
N LEU A 58 -14.64 -22.47 -3.64
CA LEU A 58 -14.36 -21.68 -4.86
C LEU A 58 -14.25 -20.20 -4.56
N ARG A 59 -15.12 -19.66 -3.69
CA ARG A 59 -15.08 -18.26 -3.25
C ARG A 59 -13.79 -17.93 -2.50
N LEU A 60 -13.33 -18.81 -1.60
CA LEU A 60 -12.06 -18.65 -0.88
C LEU A 60 -10.86 -18.64 -1.85
N HIS A 61 -10.84 -19.56 -2.82
CA HIS A 61 -9.77 -19.58 -3.81
C HIS A 61 -9.77 -18.34 -4.69
N MET A 62 -10.95 -17.87 -5.11
CA MET A 62 -11.06 -16.63 -5.87
C MET A 62 -10.61 -15.41 -5.05
N ALA A 63 -11.00 -15.32 -3.78
CA ALA A 63 -10.56 -14.26 -2.89
C ALA A 63 -9.03 -14.26 -2.73
N ALA A 64 -8.39 -15.44 -2.63
CA ALA A 64 -6.93 -15.56 -2.57
C ALA A 64 -6.27 -15.02 -3.84
N LEU A 65 -6.79 -15.33 -5.02
CA LEU A 65 -6.26 -14.80 -6.30
C LEU A 65 -6.46 -13.28 -6.41
N TYR A 66 -7.62 -12.76 -6.00
CA TYR A 66 -7.84 -11.33 -5.97
C TYR A 66 -6.86 -10.62 -5.03
N LEU A 67 -6.63 -11.12 -3.81
CA LEU A 67 -5.66 -10.53 -2.87
C LEU A 67 -4.22 -10.60 -3.39
N GLN A 68 -3.85 -11.68 -4.05
CA GLN A 68 -2.53 -11.80 -4.67
C GLN A 68 -2.35 -10.76 -5.79
N GLY A 69 -3.36 -10.60 -6.65
CA GLY A 69 -3.33 -9.64 -7.75
C GLY A 69 -3.44 -8.19 -7.30
N ALA A 70 -4.25 -7.90 -6.27
CA ALA A 70 -4.52 -6.55 -5.78
C ALA A 70 -3.28 -5.77 -5.34
N ARG A 71 -2.18 -6.47 -5.04
CA ARG A 71 -0.90 -5.85 -4.69
C ARG A 71 -0.12 -5.32 -5.88
N LYS A 72 -0.44 -5.78 -7.10
CA LYS A 72 0.23 -5.31 -8.32
C LYS A 72 -0.31 -3.93 -8.73
N PRO A 73 0.53 -3.07 -9.34
CA PRO A 73 0.10 -1.77 -9.80
C PRO A 73 -1.12 -1.83 -10.74
N GLY A 74 -2.14 -1.03 -10.46
CA GLY A 74 -3.37 -0.95 -11.26
C GLY A 74 -4.45 -1.97 -10.92
N PHE A 75 -4.24 -2.82 -9.91
CA PHE A 75 -5.18 -3.88 -9.53
C PHE A 75 -5.83 -3.66 -8.15
N ASP A 76 -5.73 -2.46 -7.60
CA ASP A 76 -6.22 -2.12 -6.25
C ASP A 76 -7.70 -2.46 -6.04
N ALA A 77 -8.54 -2.33 -7.08
CA ALA A 77 -9.96 -2.66 -7.01
C ALA A 77 -10.23 -4.13 -6.63
N TRP A 78 -9.28 -5.03 -6.88
CA TRP A 78 -9.42 -6.44 -6.50
C TRP A 78 -9.44 -6.68 -4.99
N PHE A 79 -8.99 -5.73 -4.19
CA PHE A 79 -9.20 -5.76 -2.73
C PHE A 79 -10.67 -5.79 -2.37
N HIS A 80 -11.48 -4.94 -2.99
CA HIS A 80 -12.92 -4.88 -2.76
C HIS A 80 -13.61 -6.17 -3.19
N GLU A 81 -13.20 -6.75 -4.33
CA GLU A 81 -13.71 -8.03 -4.81
C GLU A 81 -13.41 -9.16 -3.82
N ALA A 82 -12.17 -9.24 -3.33
CA ALA A 82 -11.79 -10.21 -2.31
C ALA A 82 -12.61 -10.04 -1.02
N GLN A 83 -12.73 -8.81 -0.54
CA GLN A 83 -13.49 -8.52 0.68
C GLN A 83 -14.97 -8.89 0.53
N SER A 84 -15.60 -8.58 -0.61
CA SER A 84 -16.98 -8.94 -0.89
C SER A 84 -17.18 -10.45 -0.90
N LEU A 85 -16.25 -11.21 -1.50
CA LEU A 85 -16.32 -12.67 -1.48
C LEU A 85 -16.22 -13.21 -0.06
N LEU A 86 -15.28 -12.72 0.76
CA LEU A 86 -15.11 -13.18 2.15
C LEU A 86 -16.34 -12.86 3.02
N GLN A 87 -16.97 -11.71 2.82
CA GLN A 87 -18.19 -11.34 3.53
C GLN A 87 -19.36 -12.28 3.19
N SER A 88 -19.44 -12.75 1.96
CA SER A 88 -20.53 -13.60 1.43
C SER A 88 -20.42 -15.09 1.81
N LEU A 89 -19.35 -15.50 2.51
CA LEU A 89 -19.14 -16.90 2.94
C LEU A 89 -20.09 -17.32 4.04
N SER A 90 -20.38 -18.63 4.10
CA SER A 90 -21.11 -19.23 5.24
C SER A 90 -20.31 -19.11 6.55
N ASP A 91 -21.01 -19.19 7.69
CA ASP A 91 -20.36 -19.16 8.99
C ASP A 91 -19.39 -20.34 9.17
N GLN A 92 -19.69 -21.50 8.59
CA GLN A 92 -18.80 -22.65 8.60
C GLN A 92 -17.49 -22.36 7.86
N ALA A 93 -17.53 -21.74 6.68
CA ALA A 93 -16.36 -21.38 5.92
C ALA A 93 -15.48 -20.35 6.65
N LYS A 94 -16.11 -19.44 7.40
CA LYS A 94 -15.42 -18.43 8.22
C LYS A 94 -14.65 -19.01 9.42
N THR A 95 -14.83 -20.26 9.75
CA THR A 95 -14.02 -20.94 10.80
C THR A 95 -12.75 -21.58 10.26
N THR A 96 -12.52 -21.59 8.95
CA THR A 96 -11.37 -22.25 8.33
C THR A 96 -10.07 -21.44 8.48
N GLY A 97 -8.94 -22.13 8.56
CA GLY A 97 -7.63 -21.47 8.60
C GLY A 97 -7.35 -20.62 7.36
N LEU A 98 -7.81 -21.03 6.17
CA LEU A 98 -7.65 -20.26 4.94
C LEU A 98 -8.43 -18.94 5.02
N TYR A 99 -9.70 -18.96 5.48
CA TYR A 99 -10.44 -17.72 5.71
C TYR A 99 -9.69 -16.79 6.66
N GLY A 100 -9.20 -17.34 7.79
CA GLY A 100 -8.45 -16.55 8.77
C GLY A 100 -7.20 -15.89 8.18
N LEU A 101 -6.45 -16.59 7.32
CA LEU A 101 -5.30 -16.02 6.61
C LEU A 101 -5.71 -14.87 5.68
N LEU A 102 -6.73 -15.06 4.85
CA LEU A 102 -7.20 -14.05 3.91
C LEU A 102 -7.81 -12.83 4.64
N GLN A 103 -8.53 -13.07 5.73
CA GLN A 103 -9.07 -12.01 6.57
C GLN A 103 -7.96 -11.20 7.24
N ALA A 104 -6.92 -11.86 7.78
CA ALA A 104 -5.77 -11.18 8.37
C ALA A 104 -4.99 -10.37 7.32
N ASP A 105 -4.92 -10.87 6.09
CA ASP A 105 -4.31 -10.15 4.98
C ASP A 105 -5.06 -8.85 4.64
N ILE A 106 -6.39 -8.88 4.56
CA ILE A 106 -7.20 -7.67 4.39
C ILE A 106 -7.00 -6.70 5.56
N GLN A 107 -7.04 -7.20 6.79
CA GLN A 107 -6.84 -6.39 7.99
C GLN A 107 -5.46 -5.72 8.02
N GLN A 108 -4.41 -6.44 7.60
CA GLN A 108 -3.05 -5.88 7.47
C GLN A 108 -3.01 -4.75 6.45
N GLN A 109 -3.62 -4.92 5.29
CA GLN A 109 -3.65 -3.91 4.24
C GLN A 109 -4.42 -2.65 4.65
N GLN A 110 -5.42 -2.81 5.50
CA GLN A 110 -6.17 -1.71 6.11
C GLN A 110 -5.50 -1.14 7.37
N HIS A 111 -4.24 -1.49 7.66
CA HIS A 111 -3.50 -1.11 8.86
C HIS A 111 -4.19 -1.49 10.18
N GLN A 112 -5.14 -2.42 10.17
CA GLN A 112 -5.80 -2.97 11.35
C GLN A 112 -4.94 -4.05 12.01
N PHE A 113 -3.71 -3.71 12.37
CA PHE A 113 -2.67 -4.65 12.79
C PHE A 113 -3.03 -5.47 14.03
N ASP A 114 -3.72 -4.88 15.00
CA ASP A 114 -4.15 -5.61 16.20
C ASP A 114 -5.20 -6.68 15.86
N ALA A 115 -6.16 -6.35 15.00
CA ALA A 115 -7.16 -7.30 14.51
C ALA A 115 -6.49 -8.42 13.70
N ALA A 116 -5.56 -8.08 12.80
CA ALA A 116 -4.81 -9.05 12.01
C ALA A 116 -4.02 -10.03 12.91
N LEU A 117 -3.30 -9.53 13.92
CA LEU A 117 -2.57 -10.38 14.87
C LEU A 117 -3.50 -11.28 15.69
N LEU A 118 -4.68 -10.81 16.08
CA LEU A 118 -5.67 -11.62 16.76
C LEU A 118 -6.20 -12.74 15.86
N THR A 119 -6.53 -12.43 14.62
CA THR A 119 -6.96 -13.41 13.61
C THR A 119 -5.87 -14.46 13.37
N LEU A 120 -4.61 -14.02 13.17
CA LEU A 120 -3.48 -14.94 12.97
C LEU A 120 -3.21 -15.82 14.19
N LYS A 121 -3.41 -15.31 15.41
CA LYS A 121 -3.32 -16.11 16.64
C LYS A 121 -4.36 -17.24 16.63
N GLN A 122 -5.57 -17.00 16.16
CA GLN A 122 -6.61 -18.04 16.03
C GLN A 122 -6.21 -19.08 14.98
N VAL A 123 -5.68 -18.66 13.81
CA VAL A 123 -5.16 -19.57 12.78
C VAL A 123 -4.05 -20.46 13.36
N MET A 124 -3.08 -19.86 14.06
CA MET A 124 -1.97 -20.60 14.69
C MET A 124 -2.39 -21.47 15.88
N ALA A 125 -3.53 -21.22 16.50
CA ALA A 125 -4.09 -22.11 17.51
C ALA A 125 -4.68 -23.39 16.90
N GLN A 126 -5.23 -23.28 15.68
CA GLN A 126 -5.75 -24.43 14.92
C GLN A 126 -4.62 -25.22 14.22
N THR A 127 -3.64 -24.50 13.67
CA THR A 127 -2.51 -25.06 12.92
C THR A 127 -1.22 -24.40 13.42
N PRO A 128 -0.58 -24.97 14.47
CA PRO A 128 0.56 -24.34 15.14
C PRO A 128 1.78 -24.08 14.28
N ASP A 129 1.98 -24.84 13.22
CA ASP A 129 3.08 -24.80 12.25
C ASP A 129 2.70 -24.06 10.94
N ASN A 130 1.61 -23.29 10.95
CA ASN A 130 1.21 -22.53 9.76
C ASN A 130 2.26 -21.47 9.41
N VAL A 131 3.01 -21.74 8.34
CA VAL A 131 4.10 -20.90 7.83
C VAL A 131 3.62 -19.51 7.46
N ASN A 132 2.53 -19.41 6.70
CA ASN A 132 2.01 -18.14 6.22
C ASN A 132 1.54 -17.24 7.38
N ALA A 133 0.85 -17.82 8.37
CA ALA A 133 0.43 -17.08 9.56
C ALA A 133 1.62 -16.56 10.36
N SER A 134 2.68 -17.37 10.48
CA SER A 134 3.89 -16.98 11.20
C SER A 134 4.68 -15.89 10.50
N LEU A 135 4.87 -15.98 9.19
CA LEU A 135 5.52 -14.92 8.38
C LEU A 135 4.72 -13.63 8.40
N MET A 136 3.40 -13.70 8.20
CA MET A 136 2.54 -12.52 8.25
C MET A 136 2.57 -11.85 9.62
N ALA A 137 2.50 -12.63 10.71
CA ALA A 137 2.62 -12.09 12.06
C ALA A 137 3.98 -11.41 12.30
N ALA A 138 5.08 -12.01 11.82
CA ALA A 138 6.42 -11.40 11.91
C ALA A 138 6.47 -10.04 11.21
N ARG A 139 5.95 -9.94 9.98
CA ARG A 139 5.89 -8.69 9.22
C ARG A 139 5.05 -7.62 9.91
N ILE A 140 3.87 -7.98 10.44
CA ILE A 140 3.02 -7.04 11.18
C ILE A 140 3.73 -6.56 12.46
N TYR A 141 4.43 -7.45 13.19
CA TYR A 141 5.20 -7.02 14.35
C TYR A 141 6.33 -6.07 13.98
N LEU A 142 7.02 -6.29 12.84
CA LEU A 142 8.05 -5.37 12.34
C LEU A 142 7.45 -4.02 11.92
N ALA A 143 6.30 -4.02 11.26
CA ALA A 143 5.60 -2.77 10.90
C ALA A 143 5.17 -1.95 12.12
N ARG A 144 5.07 -2.58 13.30
CA ARG A 144 4.79 -1.92 14.59
C ARG A 144 6.03 -1.67 15.46
N ASP A 145 7.22 -1.86 14.91
CA ASP A 145 8.50 -1.77 15.62
C ASP A 145 8.61 -2.74 16.84
N ASN A 146 7.89 -3.87 16.78
CA ASN A 146 7.92 -4.90 17.80
C ASN A 146 8.82 -6.07 17.39
N THR A 147 10.12 -5.86 17.44
CA THR A 147 11.11 -6.87 17.03
C THR A 147 11.09 -8.15 17.89
N ASP A 148 10.66 -8.08 19.16
CA ASP A 148 10.52 -9.26 20.00
C ASP A 148 9.31 -10.10 19.60
N GLY A 149 8.20 -9.47 19.26
CA GLY A 149 7.04 -10.13 18.66
C GLY A 149 7.40 -10.84 17.36
N ALA A 150 8.12 -10.13 16.48
CA ALA A 150 8.60 -10.66 15.22
C ALA A 150 9.52 -11.87 15.41
N GLN A 151 10.49 -11.79 16.33
CA GLN A 151 11.39 -12.92 16.62
C GLN A 151 10.62 -14.16 17.11
N ARG A 152 9.61 -13.99 17.98
CA ARG A 152 8.77 -15.12 18.40
C ARG A 152 7.97 -15.72 17.25
N ALA A 153 7.51 -14.90 16.32
CA ALA A 153 6.81 -15.38 15.13
C ALA A 153 7.77 -16.14 14.19
N CYS A 154 8.98 -15.61 13.93
CA CYS A 154 10.01 -16.31 13.17
C CYS A 154 10.39 -17.65 13.80
N ALA A 155 10.50 -17.74 15.15
CA ALA A 155 10.85 -18.96 15.84
C ALA A 155 9.86 -20.11 15.60
N ARG A 156 8.63 -19.83 15.20
CA ARG A 156 7.65 -20.87 14.82
C ARG A 156 7.97 -21.56 13.50
N LEU A 157 8.87 -20.97 12.69
CA LEU A 157 9.31 -21.50 11.39
C LEU A 157 10.47 -22.51 11.53
N TRP A 158 10.75 -23.03 12.71
CA TRP A 158 11.92 -23.87 12.98
C TRP A 158 12.05 -25.12 12.11
N GLN A 159 10.94 -25.62 11.57
CA GLN A 159 10.93 -26.74 10.63
C GLN A 159 11.30 -26.33 9.20
N GLU A 160 11.08 -25.07 8.85
CA GLU A 160 11.39 -24.45 7.55
C GLU A 160 12.67 -23.61 7.69
N LEU A 161 13.82 -24.28 7.84
CA LEU A 161 15.10 -23.66 8.19
C LEU A 161 15.47 -22.45 7.32
N PHE A 162 15.14 -22.50 6.03
CA PHE A 162 15.39 -21.39 5.13
C PHE A 162 14.56 -20.15 5.50
N LEU A 163 13.25 -20.32 5.66
CA LEU A 163 12.33 -19.23 6.05
C LEU A 163 12.60 -18.71 7.45
N PHE A 164 12.91 -19.62 8.38
CA PHE A 164 13.34 -19.27 9.74
C PHE A 164 14.58 -18.38 9.72
N SER A 165 15.60 -18.74 8.94
CA SER A 165 16.84 -17.97 8.83
C SER A 165 16.60 -16.60 8.17
N ALA A 166 15.86 -16.56 7.06
CA ALA A 166 15.53 -15.30 6.37
C ALA A 166 14.76 -14.34 7.29
N CYS A 167 13.70 -14.82 7.94
CA CYS A 167 12.91 -14.07 8.91
C CYS A 167 13.78 -13.57 10.09
N SER A 168 14.64 -14.42 10.62
CA SER A 168 15.52 -14.06 11.75
C SER A 168 16.57 -13.01 11.36
N TYR A 169 17.10 -13.07 10.12
CA TYR A 169 18.03 -12.02 9.62
C TYR A 169 17.30 -10.71 9.37
N GLU A 170 16.06 -10.72 8.91
CA GLU A 170 15.22 -9.52 8.80
C GLU A 170 15.08 -8.84 10.18
N VAL A 171 14.68 -9.61 11.20
CA VAL A 171 14.53 -9.11 12.57
C VAL A 171 15.86 -8.61 13.13
N ALA A 172 16.97 -9.32 12.88
CA ALA A 172 18.31 -8.91 13.35
C ALA A 172 18.74 -7.57 12.74
N GLY A 173 18.48 -7.35 11.45
CA GLY A 173 18.70 -6.07 10.76
C GLY A 173 17.91 -4.93 11.41
N ARG A 174 16.64 -5.15 11.69
CA ARG A 174 15.76 -4.16 12.35
C ARG A 174 16.16 -3.86 13.80
N ARG A 175 16.85 -4.79 14.47
CA ARG A 175 17.46 -4.59 15.80
C ARG A 175 18.81 -3.86 15.76
N GLY A 176 19.28 -3.44 14.59
CA GLY A 176 20.55 -2.74 14.43
C GLY A 176 21.76 -3.64 14.13
N ASN A 177 21.57 -4.97 14.03
CA ASN A 177 22.64 -5.92 13.71
C ASN A 177 22.84 -6.11 12.20
N VAL A 178 22.55 -5.08 11.42
CA VAL A 178 22.50 -5.14 9.94
C VAL A 178 23.87 -5.49 9.35
N ALA A 179 24.99 -5.07 9.95
CA ALA A 179 26.32 -5.40 9.49
C ALA A 179 26.63 -6.91 9.47
N GLN A 180 25.93 -7.69 10.30
CA GLN A 180 26.05 -9.14 10.36
C GLN A 180 24.93 -9.83 9.57
N SER A 181 23.69 -9.35 9.68
CA SER A 181 22.53 -9.97 9.05
C SER A 181 22.50 -9.80 7.53
N TYR A 182 22.92 -8.65 7.01
CA TYR A 182 22.95 -8.40 5.57
C TYR A 182 23.82 -9.40 4.79
N PRO A 183 25.13 -9.55 5.11
CA PRO A 183 25.96 -10.53 4.40
C PRO A 183 25.53 -11.98 4.67
N ALA A 184 24.91 -12.28 5.81
CA ALA A 184 24.35 -13.61 6.07
C ALA A 184 23.13 -13.90 5.20
N LEU A 185 22.22 -12.93 5.06
CA LEU A 185 21.07 -13.05 4.17
C LEU A 185 21.46 -13.11 2.69
N GLN A 186 22.50 -12.34 2.27
CA GLN A 186 23.05 -12.45 0.91
C GLN A 186 23.54 -13.86 0.60
N ARG A 187 24.33 -14.47 1.51
CA ARG A 187 24.79 -15.85 1.34
C ARG A 187 23.64 -16.84 1.30
N LEU A 188 22.64 -16.68 2.18
CA LEU A 188 21.43 -17.53 2.19
C LEU A 188 20.71 -17.45 0.85
N TYR A 189 20.55 -16.24 0.30
CA TYR A 189 19.92 -16.00 -0.99
C TYR A 189 20.71 -16.65 -2.14
N GLN A 190 22.04 -16.44 -2.18
CA GLN A 190 22.92 -16.97 -3.24
C GLN A 190 23.00 -18.50 -3.27
N GLN A 191 22.72 -19.18 -2.17
CA GLN A 191 22.69 -20.63 -2.09
C GLN A 191 21.46 -21.24 -2.73
N GLN A 192 20.46 -20.45 -3.07
CA GLN A 192 19.24 -20.92 -3.73
C GLN A 192 19.45 -20.95 -5.25
N GLN A 193 19.25 -22.12 -5.86
CA GLN A 193 19.35 -22.27 -7.32
C GLN A 193 18.05 -21.84 -8.04
N ALA A 194 16.90 -22.06 -7.41
CA ALA A 194 15.59 -21.64 -7.89
C ALA A 194 14.65 -21.46 -6.70
N MET A 195 13.82 -20.44 -6.75
CA MET A 195 12.78 -20.23 -5.76
C MET A 195 11.52 -19.67 -6.43
N PRO A 196 10.34 -19.84 -5.80
CA PRO A 196 9.12 -19.21 -6.28
C PRO A 196 9.27 -17.69 -6.36
N LEU A 197 8.72 -17.07 -7.41
CA LEU A 197 8.85 -15.62 -7.68
C LEU A 197 8.46 -14.76 -6.48
N ALA A 198 7.36 -15.10 -5.81
CA ALA A 198 6.91 -14.34 -4.63
C ALA A 198 7.93 -14.37 -3.48
N LEU A 199 8.62 -15.49 -3.29
CA LEU A 199 9.67 -15.65 -2.30
C LEU A 199 10.93 -14.88 -2.70
N ASP A 200 11.31 -14.88 -3.97
CA ASP A 200 12.42 -14.11 -4.51
C ASP A 200 12.20 -12.61 -4.29
N ILE A 201 11.05 -12.09 -4.69
CA ILE A 201 10.67 -10.69 -4.48
C ILE A 201 10.71 -10.31 -2.99
N TRP A 202 10.18 -11.16 -2.10
CA TRP A 202 10.21 -10.90 -0.67
C TRP A 202 11.62 -10.81 -0.11
N LEU A 203 12.50 -11.77 -0.45
CA LEU A 203 13.90 -11.76 0.01
C LEU A 203 14.70 -10.58 -0.53
N ARG A 204 14.50 -10.22 -1.79
CA ARG A 204 15.10 -9.02 -2.40
C ARG A 204 14.63 -7.76 -1.70
N GLY A 205 13.35 -7.69 -1.30
CA GLY A 205 12.84 -6.59 -0.48
C GLY A 205 13.58 -6.44 0.84
N ILE A 206 13.80 -7.54 1.57
CA ILE A 206 14.55 -7.52 2.83
C ILE A 206 16.02 -7.13 2.59
N LEU A 207 16.66 -7.66 1.55
CA LEU A 207 18.03 -7.32 1.18
C LEU A 207 18.18 -5.85 0.82
N ALA A 208 17.21 -5.29 0.11
CA ALA A 208 17.18 -3.86 -0.21
C ALA A 208 17.02 -2.99 1.04
N GLU A 209 16.11 -3.34 1.93
CA GLU A 209 15.93 -2.63 3.21
C GLU A 209 17.23 -2.65 4.05
N GLN A 210 17.89 -3.80 4.14
CA GLN A 210 19.15 -3.89 4.90
C GLN A 210 20.29 -3.13 4.23
N ALA A 211 20.38 -3.14 2.89
CA ALA A 211 21.38 -2.34 2.17
C ALA A 211 21.16 -0.83 2.41
N GLU A 212 19.92 -0.38 2.45
CA GLU A 212 19.59 1.01 2.76
C GLU A 212 19.98 1.39 4.21
N LEU A 213 19.71 0.51 5.17
CA LEU A 213 20.10 0.73 6.59
C LEU A 213 21.61 0.93 6.76
N ILE A 214 22.43 0.31 5.92
CA ILE A 214 23.91 0.51 5.92
C ILE A 214 24.38 1.53 4.87
N LYS A 215 23.47 2.34 4.33
CA LYS A 215 23.77 3.44 3.40
C LYS A 215 24.38 2.99 2.07
N LEU A 216 23.86 1.91 1.50
CA LEU A 216 24.20 1.37 0.18
C LEU A 216 23.00 1.45 -0.77
N PRO A 217 22.53 2.65 -1.14
CA PRO A 217 21.29 2.83 -1.91
C PRO A 217 21.36 2.21 -3.31
N GLU A 218 22.53 2.22 -3.97
CA GLU A 218 22.71 1.59 -5.28
C GLU A 218 22.54 0.07 -5.20
N GLN A 219 23.00 -0.57 -4.12
CA GLN A 219 22.75 -1.99 -3.89
C GLN A 219 21.30 -2.28 -3.58
N ALA A 220 20.63 -1.39 -2.83
CA ALA A 220 19.19 -1.52 -2.57
C ALA A 220 18.39 -1.46 -3.88
N ILE A 221 18.68 -0.52 -4.77
CA ILE A 221 18.08 -0.43 -6.11
C ILE A 221 18.36 -1.70 -6.92
N ALA A 222 19.62 -2.19 -6.91
CA ALA A 222 20.01 -3.39 -7.63
C ALA A 222 19.25 -4.65 -7.14
N TRP A 223 18.87 -4.72 -5.86
CA TRP A 223 18.04 -5.79 -5.33
C TRP A 223 16.59 -5.72 -5.80
N LEU A 224 16.01 -4.52 -5.93
CA LEU A 224 14.60 -4.32 -6.28
C LEU A 224 14.34 -4.43 -7.78
N SER A 225 15.33 -4.11 -8.63
CA SER A 225 15.15 -3.92 -10.07
C SER A 225 14.79 -5.19 -10.87
N PRO A 226 15.34 -6.40 -10.60
CA PRO A 226 15.20 -7.53 -11.52
C PRO A 226 13.75 -7.99 -11.74
N GLU A 227 12.96 -8.10 -10.68
CA GLU A 227 11.58 -8.62 -10.74
C GLU A 227 10.54 -7.50 -10.57
N LEU A 228 10.90 -6.26 -10.92
CA LEU A 228 10.06 -5.10 -10.67
C LEU A 228 8.69 -5.19 -11.33
N ASN A 229 8.61 -5.70 -12.56
CA ASN A 229 7.35 -5.82 -13.30
C ASN A 229 6.33 -6.76 -12.63
N ASP A 230 6.80 -7.73 -11.87
CA ASP A 230 5.97 -8.68 -11.13
C ASP A 230 5.79 -8.29 -9.65
N ALA A 231 6.51 -7.26 -9.23
CA ALA A 231 6.56 -6.84 -7.85
C ALA A 231 5.29 -6.10 -7.40
N PRO A 232 4.96 -6.14 -6.10
CA PRO A 232 3.88 -5.35 -5.52
C PRO A 232 4.18 -3.84 -5.54
N VAL A 233 3.13 -3.02 -5.41
CA VAL A 233 3.21 -1.55 -5.37
C VAL A 233 4.26 -1.06 -4.36
N SER A 234 4.37 -1.69 -3.20
CA SER A 234 5.35 -1.31 -2.16
C SER A 234 6.80 -1.38 -2.65
N VAL A 235 7.14 -2.39 -3.46
CA VAL A 235 8.48 -2.53 -4.07
C VAL A 235 8.70 -1.45 -5.12
N TRP A 236 7.71 -1.16 -5.96
CA TRP A 236 7.76 -0.07 -6.93
C TRP A 236 7.96 1.30 -6.26
N LEU A 237 7.24 1.57 -5.18
CA LEU A 237 7.39 2.81 -4.41
C LEU A 237 8.80 2.95 -3.84
N LYS A 238 9.31 1.90 -3.19
CA LYS A 238 10.67 1.90 -2.63
C LYS A 238 11.72 2.09 -3.72
N TRP A 239 11.60 1.34 -4.83
CA TRP A 239 12.50 1.46 -5.97
C TRP A 239 12.50 2.88 -6.55
N ALA A 240 11.31 3.45 -6.78
CA ALA A 240 11.18 4.80 -7.33
C ALA A 240 11.77 5.87 -6.40
N ASP A 241 11.49 5.78 -5.08
CA ASP A 241 12.03 6.72 -4.11
C ASP A 241 13.57 6.67 -4.05
N LEU A 242 14.17 5.49 -4.02
CA LEU A 242 15.63 5.33 -4.02
C LEU A 242 16.26 5.82 -5.33
N THR A 243 15.65 5.48 -6.47
CA THR A 243 16.15 5.86 -7.79
C THR A 243 16.08 7.37 -8.01
N LEU A 244 14.98 8.03 -7.58
CA LEU A 244 14.85 9.49 -7.58
C LEU A 244 15.91 10.15 -6.67
N GLN A 245 16.16 9.60 -5.49
CA GLN A 245 17.18 10.12 -4.56
C GLN A 245 18.60 10.04 -5.13
N GLN A 246 18.87 9.06 -6.00
CA GLN A 246 20.16 8.95 -6.71
C GLN A 246 20.25 9.83 -7.98
N GLY A 247 19.23 10.64 -8.28
CA GLY A 247 19.20 11.53 -9.44
C GLY A 247 18.82 10.86 -10.74
N ASN A 248 18.38 9.60 -10.74
CA ASN A 248 18.02 8.85 -11.95
C ASN A 248 16.54 9.01 -12.32
N ALA A 249 16.08 10.25 -12.41
CA ALA A 249 14.68 10.58 -12.67
C ALA A 249 14.17 10.07 -14.02
N ASP A 250 15.02 10.04 -15.05
CA ASP A 250 14.66 9.53 -16.39
C ASP A 250 14.22 8.07 -16.34
N GLU A 251 14.92 7.22 -15.58
CA GLU A 251 14.56 5.82 -15.46
C GLU A 251 13.21 5.63 -14.78
N VAL A 252 12.97 6.42 -13.72
CA VAL A 252 11.67 6.40 -13.00
C VAL A 252 10.55 6.87 -13.92
N TYR A 253 10.77 7.96 -14.65
CA TYR A 253 9.79 8.49 -15.59
C TYR A 253 9.40 7.45 -16.64
N GLN A 254 10.38 6.88 -17.34
CA GLN A 254 10.14 5.90 -18.41
C GLN A 254 9.37 4.66 -17.90
N LYS A 255 9.80 4.08 -16.77
CA LYS A 255 9.17 2.87 -16.24
C LYS A 255 7.76 3.13 -15.72
N LEU A 256 7.55 4.22 -14.96
CA LEU A 256 6.23 4.53 -14.41
C LEU A 256 5.26 5.03 -15.49
N GLN A 257 5.72 5.75 -16.51
CA GLN A 257 4.89 6.12 -17.66
C GLN A 257 4.40 4.89 -18.41
N ALA A 258 5.29 3.95 -18.73
CA ALA A 258 4.91 2.70 -19.39
C ALA A 258 3.91 1.88 -18.55
N LEU A 259 4.10 1.83 -17.22
CA LEU A 259 3.18 1.17 -16.31
C LEU A 259 1.81 1.87 -16.28
N HIS A 260 1.79 3.21 -16.26
CA HIS A 260 0.57 4.02 -16.29
C HIS A 260 -0.27 3.80 -17.56
N GLU A 261 0.38 3.70 -18.70
CA GLU A 261 -0.28 3.45 -19.98
C GLU A 261 -0.95 2.06 -20.03
N ASN A 262 -0.37 1.08 -19.38
CA ASN A 262 -0.85 -0.31 -19.38
C ASN A 262 -1.91 -0.59 -18.31
N ALA A 263 -1.68 -0.18 -17.06
CA ALA A 263 -2.52 -0.59 -15.94
C ALA A 263 -3.14 0.57 -15.15
N GLY A 264 -2.61 1.79 -15.28
CA GLY A 264 -2.91 2.90 -14.39
C GLY A 264 -2.04 2.84 -13.12
N LEU A 265 -2.00 3.96 -12.39
CA LEU A 265 -1.19 4.07 -11.18
C LEU A 265 -2.04 4.43 -9.96
N SER A 266 -1.68 3.90 -8.78
CA SER A 266 -2.13 4.41 -7.49
C SER A 266 -1.62 5.84 -7.28
N ASP A 267 -2.20 6.58 -6.32
CA ASP A 267 -1.77 7.94 -6.01
C ASP A 267 -0.28 7.99 -5.64
N GLY A 268 0.19 7.03 -4.86
CA GLY A 268 1.59 6.94 -4.47
C GLY A 268 2.54 6.82 -5.66
N LEU A 269 2.26 5.95 -6.61
CA LEU A 269 3.09 5.81 -7.83
C LEU A 269 2.93 7.02 -8.77
N LEU A 270 1.73 7.59 -8.86
CA LEU A 270 1.51 8.80 -9.67
C LEU A 270 2.28 10.00 -9.10
N ILE A 271 2.39 10.14 -7.77
CA ILE A 271 3.25 11.15 -7.13
C ILE A 271 4.71 10.99 -7.58
N ARG A 272 5.26 9.75 -7.60
CA ARG A 272 6.64 9.50 -8.07
C ARG A 272 6.82 9.78 -9.54
N LEU A 273 5.81 9.49 -10.36
CA LEU A 273 5.81 9.85 -11.78
C LEU A 273 5.82 11.36 -11.99
N VAL A 274 5.03 12.12 -11.23
CA VAL A 274 5.04 13.60 -11.27
C VAL A 274 6.40 14.15 -10.83
N LEU A 275 7.00 13.58 -9.78
CA LEU A 275 8.34 13.99 -9.34
C LEU A 275 9.39 13.74 -10.42
N ALA A 276 9.32 12.61 -11.10
CA ALA A 276 10.21 12.28 -12.21
C ALA A 276 9.96 13.19 -13.43
N GLU A 277 8.69 13.46 -13.78
CA GLU A 277 8.30 14.36 -14.86
C GLU A 277 8.89 15.77 -14.67
N ARG A 278 8.80 16.32 -13.44
CA ARG A 278 9.38 17.62 -13.10
C ARG A 278 10.91 17.62 -13.16
N ALA A 279 11.53 16.57 -12.62
CA ALA A 279 13.01 16.48 -12.59
C ALA A 279 13.63 16.29 -13.98
N THR A 280 12.87 15.76 -14.95
CA THR A 280 13.30 15.56 -16.35
C THR A 280 12.77 16.63 -17.30
N GLU A 281 12.09 17.66 -16.79
CA GLU A 281 11.51 18.77 -17.56
C GLU A 281 10.57 18.31 -18.69
N GLN A 282 9.87 17.16 -18.50
CA GLN A 282 8.96 16.59 -19.49
C GLN A 282 7.55 17.24 -19.51
N GLY A 283 7.32 18.27 -18.68
CA GLY A 283 6.05 18.99 -18.59
C GLY A 283 5.31 18.78 -17.26
N GLU A 284 3.98 18.94 -17.28
CA GLU A 284 3.11 18.83 -16.09
C GLU A 284 1.87 17.96 -16.36
N ARG A 285 1.96 17.04 -17.30
CA ARG A 285 0.82 16.20 -17.73
C ARG A 285 0.26 15.35 -16.56
N PHE A 286 1.14 14.78 -15.77
CA PHE A 286 0.73 13.87 -14.70
C PHE A 286 0.29 14.62 -13.44
N MET A 287 0.79 15.84 -13.23
CA MET A 287 0.28 16.71 -12.17
C MET A 287 -1.20 17.04 -12.38
N ALA A 288 -1.62 17.36 -13.60
CA ALA A 288 -3.02 17.61 -13.93
C ALA A 288 -3.95 16.40 -13.67
N GLN A 289 -3.40 15.18 -13.69
CA GLN A 289 -4.14 13.95 -13.32
C GLN A 289 -4.16 13.70 -11.82
N LEU A 290 -3.09 14.07 -11.11
CA LEU A 290 -2.94 13.84 -9.68
C LEU A 290 -3.81 14.80 -8.83
N GLU A 291 -3.81 16.09 -9.15
CA GLU A 291 -4.50 17.12 -8.35
C GLU A 291 -5.98 16.82 -8.07
N PRO A 292 -6.81 16.44 -9.07
CA PRO A 292 -8.21 16.10 -8.80
C PRO A 292 -8.38 14.90 -7.86
N ARG A 293 -7.46 13.92 -7.93
CA ARG A 293 -7.48 12.74 -7.06
C ARG A 293 -7.15 13.10 -5.62
N ILE A 294 -6.14 13.95 -5.41
CA ILE A 294 -5.78 14.45 -4.07
C ILE A 294 -6.91 15.31 -3.50
N ALA A 295 -7.48 16.22 -4.31
CA ALA A 295 -8.63 17.03 -3.88
C ALA A 295 -9.82 16.18 -3.44
N LEU A 296 -10.11 15.10 -4.18
CA LEU A 296 -11.17 14.15 -3.83
C LEU A 296 -10.89 13.43 -2.50
N ARG A 297 -9.66 12.95 -2.29
CA ARG A 297 -9.25 12.32 -1.02
C ARG A 297 -9.45 13.26 0.16
N LEU A 298 -9.00 14.50 0.03
CA LEU A 298 -9.17 15.53 1.07
C LEU A 298 -10.65 15.81 1.36
N ALA A 299 -11.47 15.92 0.31
CA ALA A 299 -12.91 16.16 0.44
C ALA A 299 -13.66 15.00 1.14
N ARG A 300 -13.20 13.76 0.92
CA ARG A 300 -13.74 12.55 1.57
C ARG A 300 -13.21 12.32 2.98
N GLY A 301 -12.18 13.04 3.41
CA GLY A 301 -11.46 12.75 4.64
C GLY A 301 -10.79 11.36 4.63
N ASP A 302 -10.38 10.90 3.44
CA ASP A 302 -9.75 9.60 3.26
C ASP A 302 -8.35 9.61 3.85
N THR A 303 -8.14 8.78 4.87
CA THR A 303 -6.88 8.65 5.61
C THR A 303 -6.06 7.42 5.22
N ASP A 304 -6.58 6.59 4.32
CA ASP A 304 -5.84 5.45 3.82
C ASP A 304 -4.60 5.91 3.07
N HIS A 305 -3.51 5.15 3.17
CA HIS A 305 -2.24 5.51 2.55
C HIS A 305 -1.78 6.95 2.85
N ALA A 306 -1.85 7.36 4.14
CA ALA A 306 -1.47 8.69 4.60
C ALA A 306 -0.03 9.11 4.18
N THR A 307 0.86 8.13 3.99
CA THR A 307 2.23 8.31 3.45
C THR A 307 2.24 9.09 2.14
N ASP A 308 1.30 8.82 1.22
CA ASP A 308 1.21 9.50 -0.06
C ASP A 308 0.96 11.00 0.10
N MET A 309 0.09 11.35 1.04
CA MET A 309 -0.19 12.76 1.35
C MET A 309 1.02 13.48 1.95
N VAL A 310 1.86 12.78 2.73
CA VAL A 310 3.11 13.35 3.23
C VAL A 310 4.06 13.67 2.07
N HIS A 311 4.24 12.74 1.13
CA HIS A 311 5.07 12.97 -0.06
C HIS A 311 4.52 14.12 -0.90
N TYR A 312 3.21 14.18 -1.11
CA TYR A 312 2.57 15.27 -1.86
C TYR A 312 2.86 16.65 -1.23
N PHE A 313 2.60 16.81 0.08
CA PHE A 313 2.81 18.08 0.78
C PHE A 313 4.27 18.41 1.10
N LEU A 314 5.18 17.45 1.06
CA LEU A 314 6.62 17.74 1.19
C LEU A 314 7.28 18.14 -0.13
N GLN A 315 6.80 17.62 -1.27
CA GLN A 315 7.59 17.63 -2.50
C GLN A 315 6.88 18.27 -3.70
N LEU A 316 5.55 18.15 -3.81
CA LEU A 316 4.80 18.63 -4.97
C LEU A 316 4.05 19.92 -4.69
N GLN A 317 3.35 20.01 -3.57
CA GLN A 317 2.60 21.17 -3.11
C GLN A 317 3.02 21.50 -1.66
N PRO A 318 4.15 22.19 -1.48
CA PRO A 318 4.74 22.37 -0.15
C PRO A 318 3.80 23.02 0.86
N ASP A 319 3.38 22.22 1.85
CA ASP A 319 2.65 22.63 3.05
C ASP A 319 3.20 21.84 4.25
N ALA A 320 4.11 22.44 5.00
CA ALA A 320 4.78 21.79 6.10
C ALA A 320 3.83 21.38 7.24
N LYS A 321 2.75 22.15 7.45
CA LYS A 321 1.73 21.86 8.48
C LYS A 321 0.89 20.62 8.07
N ALA A 322 0.43 20.60 6.83
CA ALA A 322 -0.28 19.45 6.28
C ALA A 322 0.62 18.20 6.25
N ALA A 323 1.85 18.32 5.77
CA ALA A 323 2.81 17.23 5.77
C ALA A 323 3.02 16.63 7.16
N LEU A 324 3.19 17.48 8.20
CA LEU A 324 3.36 17.00 9.57
C LEU A 324 2.09 16.34 10.13
N HIS A 325 0.91 16.86 9.80
CA HIS A 325 -0.35 16.24 10.18
C HIS A 325 -0.46 14.81 9.63
N TRP A 326 -0.27 14.64 8.34
CA TRP A 326 -0.34 13.33 7.67
C TRP A 326 0.75 12.37 8.13
N ALA A 327 1.98 12.87 8.37
CA ALA A 327 3.07 12.05 8.88
C ALA A 327 2.80 11.51 10.30
N LYS A 328 2.18 12.31 11.18
CA LYS A 328 1.77 11.85 12.50
C LYS A 328 0.65 10.81 12.43
N LEU A 329 -0.31 11.01 11.52
CA LEU A 329 -1.40 10.07 11.29
C LEU A 329 -0.86 8.71 10.82
N ASN A 330 0.05 8.71 9.83
CA ASN A 330 0.72 7.51 9.34
C ASN A 330 1.48 6.79 10.46
N TYR A 331 2.33 7.52 11.19
CA TYR A 331 3.20 6.95 12.23
C TYR A 331 2.44 6.43 13.47
N ALA A 332 1.19 6.80 13.64
CA ALA A 332 0.33 6.25 14.70
C ALA A 332 0.05 4.75 14.47
N SER A 333 -0.06 4.32 13.21
CA SER A 333 -0.35 2.94 12.83
C SER A 333 0.88 2.18 12.37
N ALA A 334 1.68 2.73 11.45
CA ALA A 334 2.85 2.10 10.86
C ALA A 334 4.14 2.76 11.36
N LYS A 335 5.11 1.95 11.79
CA LYS A 335 6.38 2.39 12.43
C LYS A 335 7.60 1.75 11.77
N GLU A 336 7.56 1.59 10.47
CA GLU A 336 8.71 1.14 9.71
C GLU A 336 9.80 2.22 9.62
N PRO A 337 11.04 1.89 9.30
CA PRO A 337 12.13 2.88 9.20
C PRO A 337 11.80 4.05 8.27
N ASP A 338 11.10 3.78 7.17
CA ASP A 338 10.65 4.80 6.22
C ASP A 338 9.63 5.75 6.85
N ASP A 339 8.67 5.22 7.61
CA ASP A 339 7.67 6.03 8.30
C ASP A 339 8.31 6.96 9.31
N ALA A 340 9.28 6.43 10.08
CA ALA A 340 10.04 7.22 11.02
C ALA A 340 10.88 8.31 10.33
N SER A 341 11.49 8.00 9.19
CA SER A 341 12.25 8.95 8.36
C SER A 341 11.33 10.04 7.80
N LEU A 342 10.17 9.65 7.29
CA LEU A 342 9.19 10.56 6.71
C LEU A 342 8.62 11.52 7.78
N LEU A 343 8.33 11.00 8.98
CA LEU A 343 7.92 11.84 10.12
C LEU A 343 8.98 12.87 10.48
N ARG A 344 10.27 12.49 10.58
CA ARG A 344 11.37 13.43 10.84
C ARG A 344 11.45 14.52 9.77
N ARG A 345 11.39 14.15 8.49
CA ARG A 345 11.40 15.11 7.37
C ARG A 345 10.27 16.13 7.47
N ALA A 346 9.07 15.69 7.84
CA ALA A 346 7.90 16.55 8.03
C ALA A 346 8.05 17.47 9.26
N GLN A 347 8.65 16.97 10.35
CA GLN A 347 8.99 17.77 11.54
C GLN A 347 10.00 18.88 11.21
N ASP A 348 11.08 18.52 10.50
CA ASP A 348 12.11 19.48 10.09
C ASP A 348 11.53 20.57 9.15
N ALA A 349 10.65 20.19 8.23
CA ALA A 349 9.97 21.14 7.36
C ALA A 349 9.09 22.12 8.17
N ALA A 350 8.33 21.61 9.14
CA ALA A 350 7.46 22.43 10.00
C ALA A 350 8.27 23.40 10.89
N GLN A 351 9.43 22.98 11.40
CA GLN A 351 10.32 23.84 12.19
C GLN A 351 10.91 24.96 11.34
N ARG A 352 11.37 24.68 10.13
CA ARG A 352 11.88 25.72 9.20
C ARG A 352 10.80 26.71 8.80
N GLY A 353 9.56 26.28 8.56
CA GLY A 353 8.44 27.15 8.23
C GLY A 353 7.96 28.03 9.41
N ALA A 354 8.21 27.62 10.65
CA ALA A 354 7.90 28.42 11.83
C ALA A 354 8.96 29.49 12.18
N SER A 355 10.14 29.39 11.57
CA SER A 355 11.28 30.28 11.79
C SER A 355 11.39 31.40 10.73
N GLN A 356 10.54 31.36 9.71
CA GLN A 356 10.37 32.39 8.68
C GLN A 356 9.14 33.23 8.96
#